data_d11d0b6bd31a77eaf1e3ac50ce621caa
#
_entry.id   d11d0b6bd31a77eaf1e3ac50ce621caa
#
_cell.length_a   1.000
_cell.length_b   1.000
_cell.length_c   1.000
_cell.angle_alpha   90.00
_cell.angle_beta   90.00
_cell.angle_gamma   90.00
#
_symmetry.space_group_name_H-M   'P 1'
#
loop_
_entity.id
_entity.type
_entity.pdbx_description
1 polymer ?
#
loop_
_entity_poly.entity_id
_entity_poly.type
_entity_poly.pdbx_seq_one_letter_code
_entity_poly.pdbx_strand_id
1 'polypeptide(L)'
;MNPIIFDDVANSVFKLRMYPYFDIANYILMSISVKEDTPQSGSLSFSRRHPFSCWLATMLMCFGGAILSNFITGSPLFECFDDTISVLTATVVWYLINYFPFDLLYRLCKILPVRLLVCSLKEVQRAKKIFIGVHHGLHLFPNSPVMCVLLGLLKGAGYCEMKLIQRLVRGVWLPATNEFLHPTFTTKISLLAAIAYYCHHLDIIPLPENQLFLVIMILFVYLRITMILLGLKDPFVPFENAVCKLLFGGTVDAIRSAFERSRSKASEAMPSNLSNVSGTTSSSTANMTGNANFSSTGTGTGQSGQGLPNSNANSFNSSGLRDAANRQTPSSGDKKRD
;
A
#
# COMPACT_ATOMS: atom_id res chain seq x y z
N MET A 1 22.63 -20.83 22.90
CA MET A 1 22.29 -19.59 23.60
C MET A 1 21.75 -20.00 24.96
N ASN A 2 22.30 -19.51 26.08
CA ASN A 2 21.81 -19.91 27.39
C ASN A 2 20.35 -19.47 27.57
N PRO A 3 19.41 -20.35 27.90
CA PRO A 3 18.00 -20.03 28.05
C PRO A 3 17.75 -18.90 29.05
N ILE A 4 18.55 -18.79 30.09
CA ILE A 4 18.46 -17.76 31.13
C ILE A 4 18.72 -16.36 30.56
N ILE A 5 19.73 -16.19 29.70
CA ILE A 5 20.06 -14.90 29.07
C ILE A 5 18.95 -14.47 28.13
N PHE A 6 18.34 -15.43 27.40
CA PHE A 6 17.24 -15.15 26.50
C PHE A 6 16.00 -14.64 27.25
N ASP A 7 15.68 -15.26 28.40
CA ASP A 7 14.57 -14.83 29.25
C ASP A 7 14.80 -13.44 29.86
N ASP A 8 16.02 -13.14 30.33
CA ASP A 8 16.36 -11.83 30.90
C ASP A 8 16.25 -10.72 29.84
N VAL A 9 16.71 -10.97 28.62
CA VAL A 9 16.59 -10.05 27.51
C VAL A 9 15.11 -9.86 27.13
N ALA A 10 14.34 -10.96 27.03
CA ALA A 10 12.92 -10.89 26.70
C ALA A 10 12.15 -10.05 27.75
N ASN A 11 12.40 -10.26 29.01
CA ASN A 11 11.79 -9.49 30.10
C ASN A 11 12.18 -8.00 30.07
N SER A 12 13.44 -7.70 29.79
CA SER A 12 13.93 -6.32 29.68
C SER A 12 13.29 -5.58 28.52
N VAL A 13 13.20 -6.23 27.36
CA VAL A 13 12.59 -5.67 26.15
C VAL A 13 11.08 -5.52 26.31
N PHE A 14 10.41 -6.49 26.94
CA PHE A 14 8.97 -6.42 27.20
C PHE A 14 8.57 -5.22 28.10
N LYS A 15 9.41 -4.89 29.09
CA LYS A 15 9.22 -3.76 30.02
C LYS A 15 9.61 -2.40 29.43
N LEU A 16 10.12 -2.36 28.19
CA LEU A 16 10.60 -1.13 27.57
C LEU A 16 9.47 -0.09 27.45
N ARG A 17 9.75 1.14 27.89
CA ARG A 17 8.81 2.26 27.70
C ARG A 17 8.91 2.76 26.26
N MET A 18 7.76 2.89 25.60
CA MET A 18 7.72 3.35 24.21
C MET A 18 8.03 4.83 24.05
N TYR A 19 7.57 5.65 24.97
CA TYR A 19 7.89 7.08 25.02
C TYR A 19 9.23 7.31 25.74
N PRO A 20 10.10 8.25 25.27
CA PRO A 20 9.91 9.14 24.10
C PRO A 20 10.46 8.60 22.78
N TYR A 21 11.47 7.73 22.79
CA TYR A 21 12.29 7.42 21.61
C TYR A 21 11.53 6.73 20.47
N PHE A 22 10.73 5.74 20.79
CA PHE A 22 9.99 4.95 19.79
C PHE A 22 8.82 5.76 19.22
N ASP A 23 8.17 6.57 20.03
CA ASP A 23 7.10 7.45 19.57
C ASP A 23 7.63 8.57 18.69
N ILE A 24 8.76 9.20 19.04
CA ILE A 24 9.42 10.19 18.17
C ILE A 24 9.79 9.59 16.83
N ALA A 25 10.34 8.36 16.79
CA ALA A 25 10.65 7.67 15.54
C ALA A 25 9.40 7.46 14.68
N ASN A 26 8.28 7.09 15.27
CA ASN A 26 7.01 6.99 14.58
C ASN A 26 6.55 8.34 14.02
N TYR A 27 6.60 9.43 14.82
CA TYR A 27 6.20 10.77 14.40
C TYR A 27 7.06 11.30 13.25
N ILE A 28 8.37 11.05 13.27
CA ILE A 28 9.30 11.38 12.18
C ILE A 28 8.86 10.66 10.89
N LEU A 29 8.66 9.35 10.93
CA LEU A 29 8.29 8.58 9.73
C LEU A 29 6.91 8.95 9.20
N MET A 30 5.95 9.25 10.07
CA MET A 30 4.62 9.71 9.64
C MET A 30 4.69 11.09 9.00
N SER A 31 5.44 12.02 9.57
CA SER A 31 5.64 13.37 9.00
C SER A 31 6.32 13.30 7.63
N ILE A 32 7.35 12.45 7.48
CA ILE A 32 8.02 12.21 6.20
C ILE A 32 7.05 11.60 5.19
N SER A 33 6.26 10.59 5.60
CA SER A 33 5.29 9.94 4.72
C SER A 33 4.25 10.92 4.20
N VAL A 34 3.73 11.81 5.03
CA VAL A 34 2.79 12.87 4.62
C VAL A 34 3.45 13.85 3.66
N LYS A 35 4.70 14.25 3.92
CA LYS A 35 5.46 15.15 3.05
C LYS A 35 5.72 14.55 1.66
N GLU A 36 6.08 13.26 1.60
CA GLU A 36 6.35 12.54 0.34
C GLU A 36 5.08 12.21 -0.45
N ASP A 37 3.97 12.04 0.22
CA ASP A 37 2.67 11.74 -0.38
C ASP A 37 2.01 12.98 -1.03
N THR A 38 2.63 14.16 -0.91
CA THR A 38 2.16 15.40 -1.56
C THR A 38 2.67 15.44 -3.01
N PRO A 39 1.86 15.84 -4.00
CA PRO A 39 2.28 15.94 -5.39
C PRO A 39 3.58 16.74 -5.55
N GLN A 40 4.53 16.23 -6.33
CA GLN A 40 5.90 16.76 -6.44
C GLN A 40 6.01 18.22 -6.88
N SER A 41 5.01 18.74 -7.60
CA SER A 41 5.02 20.11 -8.12
C SER A 41 4.80 21.20 -7.06
N GLY A 42 4.63 20.87 -5.79
CA GLY A 42 4.30 21.88 -4.80
C GLY A 42 4.38 21.48 -3.33
N SER A 43 5.09 20.44 -2.96
CA SER A 43 5.15 19.96 -1.57
C SER A 43 5.47 21.07 -0.56
N LEU A 44 6.51 21.87 -0.79
CA LEU A 44 6.87 22.99 0.07
C LEU A 44 5.86 24.15 -0.03
N SER A 45 5.37 24.46 -1.23
CA SER A 45 4.38 25.52 -1.44
C SER A 45 3.02 25.13 -0.86
N PHE A 46 2.60 23.88 -0.99
CA PHE A 46 1.36 23.38 -0.39
C PHE A 46 1.42 23.42 1.14
N SER A 47 2.50 22.93 1.74
CA SER A 47 2.67 22.96 3.19
C SER A 47 2.66 24.38 3.77
N ARG A 48 3.22 25.37 3.03
CA ARG A 48 3.22 26.77 3.45
C ARG A 48 1.87 27.45 3.25
N ARG A 49 1.09 27.06 2.23
CA ARG A 49 -0.25 27.60 1.98
C ARG A 49 -1.32 27.04 2.92
N HIS A 50 -1.19 25.75 3.26
CA HIS A 50 -2.18 24.99 4.04
C HIS A 50 -1.53 24.27 5.23
N PRO A 51 -0.93 25.00 6.20
CA PRO A 51 -0.20 24.40 7.31
C PRO A 51 -1.10 23.55 8.21
N PHE A 52 -2.32 23.98 8.46
CA PHE A 52 -3.29 23.26 9.27
C PHE A 52 -3.68 21.90 8.64
N SER A 53 -3.93 21.86 7.34
CA SER A 53 -4.26 20.63 6.63
C SER A 53 -3.10 19.63 6.68
N CYS A 54 -1.84 20.09 6.53
CA CYS A 54 -0.66 19.24 6.68
C CYS A 54 -0.45 18.75 8.11
N TRP A 55 -0.68 19.61 9.10
CA TRP A 55 -0.63 19.25 10.51
C TRP A 55 -1.68 18.18 10.83
N LEU A 56 -2.94 18.43 10.48
CA LEU A 56 -4.04 17.48 10.70
C LEU A 56 -3.79 16.13 10.02
N ALA A 57 -3.33 16.14 8.76
CA ALA A 57 -2.95 14.93 8.05
C ALA A 57 -1.85 14.14 8.77
N THR A 58 -0.87 14.82 9.34
CA THR A 58 0.20 14.18 10.13
C THR A 58 -0.33 13.61 11.43
N MET A 59 -1.19 14.33 12.15
CA MET A 59 -1.81 13.83 13.38
C MET A 59 -2.67 12.59 13.12
N LEU A 60 -3.47 12.59 12.06
CA LEU A 60 -4.23 11.42 11.63
C LEU A 60 -3.34 10.20 11.34
N MET A 61 -2.16 10.42 10.75
CA MET A 61 -1.19 9.34 10.51
C MET A 61 -0.48 8.88 11.79
N CYS A 62 -0.15 9.78 12.71
CA CYS A 62 0.53 9.45 13.97
C CYS A 62 -0.35 8.62 14.90
N PHE A 63 -1.62 9.00 15.00
CA PHE A 63 -2.60 8.42 15.93
C PHE A 63 -3.63 7.52 15.24
N GLY A 64 -3.49 7.27 13.94
CA GLY A 64 -4.48 6.58 13.11
C GLY A 64 -4.87 5.20 13.63
N GLY A 65 -3.93 4.43 14.16
CA GLY A 65 -4.22 3.12 14.75
C GLY A 65 -5.10 3.21 16.01
N ALA A 66 -4.85 4.21 16.88
CA ALA A 66 -5.68 4.45 18.06
C ALA A 66 -7.09 4.95 17.69
N ILE A 67 -7.17 5.91 16.76
CA ILE A 67 -8.44 6.45 16.26
C ILE A 67 -9.34 5.34 15.70
N LEU A 68 -8.79 4.48 14.82
CA LEU A 68 -9.54 3.36 14.23
C LEU A 68 -9.92 2.30 15.26
N SER A 69 -9.01 2.01 16.21
CA SER A 69 -9.31 1.09 17.30
C SER A 69 -10.48 1.61 18.16
N ASN A 70 -10.45 2.88 18.55
CA ASN A 70 -11.50 3.52 19.35
C ASN A 70 -12.82 3.59 18.58
N PHE A 71 -12.79 3.84 17.28
CA PHE A 71 -13.97 3.81 16.43
C PHE A 71 -14.69 2.45 16.48
N ILE A 72 -13.95 1.36 16.39
CA ILE A 72 -14.53 0.00 16.41
C ILE A 72 -14.96 -0.40 17.81
N THR A 73 -14.27 0.01 18.86
CA THR A 73 -14.64 -0.30 20.25
C THR A 73 -15.77 0.57 20.80
N GLY A 74 -16.18 1.61 20.04
CA GLY A 74 -17.17 2.58 20.53
C GLY A 74 -16.64 3.53 21.60
N SER A 75 -15.32 3.58 21.80
CA SER A 75 -14.67 4.52 22.71
C SER A 75 -14.62 5.92 22.09
N PRO A 76 -14.39 6.99 22.87
CA PRO A 76 -14.23 8.34 22.33
C PRO A 76 -13.15 8.38 21.25
N LEU A 77 -13.52 8.87 20.07
CA LEU A 77 -12.67 8.81 18.89
C LEU A 77 -11.31 9.50 19.09
N PHE A 78 -11.33 10.62 19.81
CA PHE A 78 -10.20 11.49 20.07
C PHE A 78 -9.54 11.30 21.44
N GLU A 79 -9.85 10.24 22.15
CA GLU A 79 -9.20 9.88 23.43
C GLU A 79 -7.66 9.86 23.32
N CYS A 80 -7.14 9.51 22.15
CA CYS A 80 -5.69 9.53 21.90
C CYS A 80 -5.07 10.95 21.95
N PHE A 81 -5.88 12.01 21.93
CA PHE A 81 -5.43 13.40 22.06
C PHE A 81 -5.45 13.91 23.50
N ASP A 82 -5.96 13.13 24.45
CA ASP A 82 -5.90 13.48 25.88
C ASP A 82 -4.46 13.52 26.40
N ASP A 83 -3.58 12.70 25.81
CA ASP A 83 -2.14 12.79 26.10
C ASP A 83 -1.51 14.00 25.39
N THR A 84 -1.63 15.14 26.05
CA THR A 84 -1.11 16.43 25.57
C THR A 84 0.39 16.36 25.24
N ILE A 85 1.18 15.56 25.98
CA ILE A 85 2.62 15.44 25.77
C ILE A 85 2.92 14.77 24.44
N SER A 86 2.22 13.70 24.12
CA SER A 86 2.35 13.01 22.84
C SER A 86 1.93 13.89 21.65
N VAL A 87 0.83 14.62 21.78
CA VAL A 87 0.36 15.55 20.74
C VAL A 87 1.34 16.70 20.54
N LEU A 88 1.84 17.30 21.63
CA LEU A 88 2.83 18.36 21.55
C LEU A 88 4.13 17.88 20.91
N THR A 89 4.62 16.70 21.31
CA THR A 89 5.83 16.09 20.72
C THR A 89 5.64 15.81 19.23
N ALA A 90 4.49 15.24 18.83
CA ALA A 90 4.17 15.02 17.42
C ALA A 90 4.11 16.34 16.63
N THR A 91 3.56 17.41 17.22
CA THR A 91 3.49 18.75 16.61
C THR A 91 4.88 19.36 16.42
N VAL A 92 5.76 19.25 17.41
CA VAL A 92 7.15 19.72 17.33
C VAL A 92 7.90 18.96 16.23
N VAL A 93 7.78 17.64 16.19
CA VAL A 93 8.41 16.81 15.15
C VAL A 93 7.87 17.16 13.76
N TRP A 94 6.55 17.33 13.63
CA TRP A 94 5.94 17.79 12.38
C TRP A 94 6.51 19.13 11.91
N TYR A 95 6.61 20.10 12.83
CA TYR A 95 7.17 21.41 12.51
C TYR A 95 8.63 21.32 12.07
N LEU A 96 9.44 20.57 12.78
CA LEU A 96 10.86 20.38 12.45
C LEU A 96 11.07 19.70 11.09
N ILE A 97 10.26 18.70 10.74
CA ILE A 97 10.41 18.00 9.46
C ILE A 97 9.93 18.83 8.26
N ASN A 98 8.93 19.69 8.45
CA ASN A 98 8.34 20.44 7.35
C ASN A 98 8.93 21.85 7.15
N TYR A 99 9.35 22.51 8.24
CA TYR A 99 9.72 23.93 8.21
C TYR A 99 11.17 24.22 8.61
N PHE A 100 11.96 23.20 8.98
CA PHE A 100 13.36 23.42 9.31
C PHE A 100 14.14 23.97 8.10
N PRO A 101 15.06 24.96 8.31
CA PRO A 101 15.81 25.59 7.22
C PRO A 101 16.53 24.55 6.36
N PHE A 102 16.53 24.77 5.02
CA PHE A 102 17.15 23.91 4.01
C PHE A 102 16.69 22.45 3.98
N ASP A 103 15.56 22.12 4.62
CA ASP A 103 15.08 20.74 4.76
C ASP A 103 16.11 19.79 5.39
N LEU A 104 17.00 20.31 6.23
CA LEU A 104 18.14 19.58 6.76
C LEU A 104 17.71 18.31 7.52
N LEU A 105 16.72 18.43 8.42
CA LEU A 105 16.22 17.29 9.19
C LEU A 105 15.57 16.23 8.30
N TYR A 106 14.81 16.63 7.31
CA TYR A 106 14.24 15.71 6.34
C TYR A 106 15.33 14.96 5.56
N ARG A 107 16.37 15.67 5.09
CA ARG A 107 17.50 15.06 4.39
C ARG A 107 18.30 14.14 5.32
N LEU A 108 18.53 14.54 6.55
CA LEU A 108 19.21 13.73 7.57
C LEU A 108 18.49 12.40 7.80
N CYS A 109 17.16 12.44 7.95
CA CYS A 109 16.35 11.23 8.15
C CYS A 109 16.30 10.33 6.91
N LYS A 110 16.67 10.83 5.72
CA LYS A 110 16.78 10.03 4.49
C LYS A 110 18.14 9.33 4.32
N ILE A 111 19.16 9.74 5.05
CA ILE A 111 20.47 9.08 5.05
C ILE A 111 20.28 7.64 5.54
N LEU A 112 20.88 6.67 4.83
CA LEU A 112 20.67 5.24 5.05
C LEU A 112 20.78 4.80 6.50
N PRO A 113 21.86 5.09 7.27
CA PRO A 113 21.98 4.64 8.66
C PRO A 113 20.91 5.24 9.57
N VAL A 114 20.57 6.53 9.41
CA VAL A 114 19.53 7.19 10.21
C VAL A 114 18.15 6.61 9.87
N ARG A 115 17.88 6.39 8.60
CA ARG A 115 16.65 5.76 8.12
C ARG A 115 16.47 4.35 8.68
N LEU A 116 17.53 3.54 8.68
CA LEU A 116 17.52 2.19 9.25
C LEU A 116 17.19 2.24 10.75
N LEU A 117 17.86 3.12 11.50
CA LEU A 117 17.61 3.28 12.93
C LEU A 117 16.15 3.67 13.22
N VAL A 118 15.66 4.73 12.59
CA VAL A 118 14.30 5.25 12.82
C VAL A 118 13.25 4.21 12.39
N CYS A 119 13.46 3.50 11.29
CA CYS A 119 12.57 2.43 10.87
C CYS A 119 12.58 1.25 11.86
N SER A 120 13.74 0.85 12.38
CA SER A 120 13.84 -0.23 13.37
C SER A 120 13.10 0.12 14.67
N LEU A 121 13.27 1.33 15.17
CA LEU A 121 12.54 1.82 16.35
C LEU A 121 11.03 1.77 16.14
N LYS A 122 10.56 2.17 14.95
CA LYS A 122 9.13 2.09 14.62
C LYS A 122 8.60 0.66 14.59
N GLU A 123 9.39 -0.31 14.10
CA GLU A 123 8.96 -1.72 14.07
C GLU A 123 8.83 -2.30 15.48
N VAL A 124 9.73 -1.93 16.39
CA VAL A 124 9.61 -2.29 17.83
C VAL A 124 8.32 -1.73 18.42
N GLN A 125 8.04 -0.45 18.19
CA GLN A 125 6.79 0.18 18.64
C GLN A 125 5.55 -0.52 18.05
N ARG A 126 5.60 -0.90 16.76
CA ARG A 126 4.51 -1.61 16.09
C ARG A 126 4.22 -2.94 16.76
N ALA A 127 5.24 -3.77 17.01
CA ALA A 127 5.08 -5.03 17.71
C ALA A 127 4.38 -4.85 19.06
N LYS A 128 4.75 -3.82 19.83
CA LYS A 128 4.12 -3.50 21.13
C LYS A 128 2.66 -3.05 20.95
N LYS A 129 2.36 -2.23 19.94
CA LYS A 129 0.99 -1.76 19.66
C LYS A 129 0.06 -2.90 19.25
N ILE A 130 0.56 -3.85 18.45
CA ILE A 130 -0.20 -5.06 18.06
C ILE A 130 -0.51 -5.88 19.31
N PHE A 131 0.49 -6.15 20.13
CA PHE A 131 0.33 -6.89 21.39
C PHE A 131 -0.74 -6.25 22.29
N ILE A 132 -0.62 -4.95 22.56
CA ILE A 132 -1.61 -4.20 23.36
C ILE A 132 -2.99 -4.24 22.69
N GLY A 133 -3.05 -4.21 21.35
CA GLY A 133 -4.29 -4.27 20.59
C GLY A 133 -5.03 -5.59 20.76
N VAL A 134 -4.32 -6.71 20.62
CA VAL A 134 -4.91 -8.05 20.81
C VAL A 134 -5.36 -8.22 22.28
N HIS A 135 -4.54 -7.82 23.23
CA HIS A 135 -4.88 -7.91 24.65
C HIS A 135 -6.11 -7.07 25.01
N HIS A 136 -6.20 -5.86 24.47
CA HIS A 136 -7.40 -5.02 24.60
C HIS A 136 -8.64 -5.67 23.99
N GLY A 137 -8.48 -6.32 22.82
CA GLY A 137 -9.55 -7.10 22.19
C GLY A 137 -10.05 -8.26 23.04
N LEU A 138 -9.14 -9.00 23.67
CA LEU A 138 -9.45 -10.10 24.55
C LEU A 138 -10.24 -9.64 25.79
N HIS A 139 -9.96 -8.46 26.32
CA HIS A 139 -10.72 -7.89 27.42
C HIS A 139 -12.13 -7.47 27.02
N LEU A 140 -12.31 -6.86 25.85
CA LEU A 140 -13.60 -6.35 25.41
C LEU A 140 -14.49 -7.44 24.75
N PHE A 141 -13.89 -8.34 23.98
CA PHE A 141 -14.56 -9.32 23.15
C PHE A 141 -13.96 -10.73 23.33
N PRO A 142 -14.03 -11.34 24.54
CA PRO A 142 -13.35 -12.61 24.83
C PRO A 142 -13.81 -13.77 23.91
N ASN A 143 -15.06 -13.71 23.44
CA ASN A 143 -15.67 -14.78 22.62
C ASN A 143 -15.52 -14.54 21.10
N SER A 144 -14.86 -13.44 20.66
CA SER A 144 -14.77 -13.09 19.26
C SER A 144 -13.31 -13.02 18.78
N PRO A 145 -12.79 -14.10 18.17
CA PRO A 145 -11.41 -14.14 17.66
C PRO A 145 -11.15 -13.05 16.62
N VAL A 146 -12.13 -12.81 15.77
CA VAL A 146 -12.03 -11.82 14.68
C VAL A 146 -11.81 -10.41 15.24
N MET A 147 -12.56 -10.02 16.29
CA MET A 147 -12.43 -8.71 16.90
C MET A 147 -11.08 -8.53 17.61
N CYS A 148 -10.56 -9.55 18.28
CA CYS A 148 -9.27 -9.52 18.94
C CYS A 148 -8.13 -9.30 17.92
N VAL A 149 -8.14 -10.08 16.84
CA VAL A 149 -7.15 -9.96 15.77
C VAL A 149 -7.27 -8.62 15.03
N LEU A 150 -8.50 -8.16 14.76
CA LEU A 150 -8.76 -6.88 14.10
C LEU A 150 -8.24 -5.70 14.93
N LEU A 151 -8.47 -5.67 16.23
CA LEU A 151 -7.96 -4.61 17.11
C LEU A 151 -6.44 -4.60 17.18
N GLY A 152 -5.81 -5.79 17.20
CA GLY A 152 -4.35 -5.90 17.08
C GLY A 152 -3.83 -5.34 15.76
N LEU A 153 -4.44 -5.71 14.65
CA LEU A 153 -4.11 -5.21 13.32
C LEU A 153 -4.25 -3.68 13.24
N LEU A 154 -5.37 -3.13 13.69
CA LEU A 154 -5.62 -1.69 13.62
C LEU A 154 -4.66 -0.87 14.49
N LYS A 155 -4.36 -1.31 15.72
CA LYS A 155 -3.37 -0.61 16.56
C LYS A 155 -1.97 -0.65 15.94
N GLY A 156 -1.60 -1.73 15.22
CA GLY A 156 -0.29 -1.87 14.59
C GLY A 156 -0.18 -1.21 13.21
N ALA A 157 -1.16 -1.40 12.36
CA ALA A 157 -1.14 -0.99 10.95
C ALA A 157 -2.22 0.03 10.57
N GLY A 158 -3.08 0.47 11.48
CA GLY A 158 -4.19 1.38 11.18
C GLY A 158 -3.81 2.72 10.57
N TYR A 159 -2.56 3.14 10.68
CA TYR A 159 -2.07 4.31 9.95
C TYR A 159 -2.07 4.10 8.43
N CYS A 160 -1.98 2.86 7.95
CA CYS A 160 -2.07 2.54 6.53
C CYS A 160 -3.48 2.84 6.01
N GLU A 161 -4.50 2.46 6.77
CA GLU A 161 -5.90 2.74 6.46
C GLU A 161 -6.21 4.24 6.55
N MET A 162 -5.66 4.91 7.56
CA MET A 162 -5.78 6.38 7.72
C MET A 162 -5.15 7.16 6.57
N LYS A 163 -4.31 6.54 5.76
CA LYS A 163 -3.68 7.17 4.61
C LYS A 163 -4.70 7.69 3.58
N LEU A 164 -5.83 7.01 3.44
CA LEU A 164 -6.93 7.46 2.60
C LEU A 164 -7.53 8.77 3.13
N ILE A 165 -7.84 8.80 4.42
CA ILE A 165 -8.49 9.96 5.08
C ILE A 165 -7.54 11.17 5.09
N GLN A 166 -6.26 10.97 5.39
CA GLN A 166 -5.28 12.07 5.38
C GLN A 166 -5.08 12.67 3.98
N ARG A 167 -5.18 11.86 2.91
CA ARG A 167 -5.16 12.35 1.53
C ARG A 167 -6.39 13.18 1.21
N LEU A 168 -7.56 12.71 1.66
CA LEU A 168 -8.83 13.43 1.49
C LEU A 168 -8.79 14.81 2.17
N VAL A 169 -8.25 14.90 3.39
CA VAL A 169 -8.06 16.18 4.12
C VAL A 169 -7.18 17.15 3.34
N ARG A 170 -6.25 16.66 2.53
CA ARG A 170 -5.38 17.48 1.67
C ARG A 170 -5.95 17.71 0.27
N GLY A 171 -7.16 17.25 -0.02
CA GLY A 171 -7.80 17.38 -1.33
C GLY A 171 -7.19 16.47 -2.40
N VAL A 172 -6.49 15.40 -2.03
CA VAL A 172 -5.90 14.44 -2.96
C VAL A 172 -6.76 13.20 -3.03
N TRP A 173 -7.37 12.95 -4.19
CA TRP A 173 -8.20 11.77 -4.43
C TRP A 173 -7.46 10.74 -5.30
N LEU A 174 -7.00 9.64 -4.71
CA LEU A 174 -6.31 8.55 -5.39
C LEU A 174 -6.90 7.20 -4.95
N PRO A 175 -8.09 6.82 -5.45
CA PRO A 175 -8.79 5.60 -4.99
C PRO A 175 -8.04 4.30 -5.34
N ALA A 176 -7.27 4.29 -6.43
CA ALA A 176 -6.50 3.13 -6.88
C ALA A 176 -5.37 2.70 -5.92
N THR A 177 -4.96 3.57 -4.98
CA THR A 177 -3.88 3.30 -4.01
C THR A 177 -4.41 3.01 -2.61
N ASN A 178 -5.64 2.50 -2.52
CA ASN A 178 -6.27 2.16 -1.26
C ASN A 178 -5.64 0.88 -0.66
N GLU A 179 -5.41 0.90 0.65
CA GLU A 179 -4.85 -0.23 1.39
C GLU A 179 -5.77 -1.46 1.37
N PHE A 180 -7.09 -1.27 1.35
CA PHE A 180 -8.07 -2.37 1.24
C PHE A 180 -7.98 -3.11 -0.09
N LEU A 181 -7.60 -2.41 -1.16
CA LEU A 181 -7.44 -3.01 -2.49
C LEU A 181 -6.08 -3.69 -2.67
N HIS A 182 -5.04 -3.06 -2.13
CA HIS A 182 -3.66 -3.52 -2.21
C HIS A 182 -3.00 -3.44 -0.83
N PRO A 183 -3.25 -4.41 0.07
CA PRO A 183 -2.67 -4.41 1.41
C PRO A 183 -1.14 -4.42 1.33
N THR A 184 -0.52 -3.48 2.04
CA THR A 184 0.95 -3.38 2.07
C THR A 184 1.56 -4.51 2.90
N PHE A 185 2.86 -4.72 2.70
CA PHE A 185 3.65 -5.63 3.55
C PHE A 185 3.39 -5.39 5.04
N THR A 186 3.27 -4.13 5.45
CA THR A 186 3.04 -3.72 6.83
C THR A 186 1.74 -4.30 7.39
N THR A 187 0.66 -4.21 6.64
CA THR A 187 -0.66 -4.71 7.03
C THR A 187 -0.64 -6.24 7.12
N LYS A 188 -0.03 -6.90 6.12
CA LYS A 188 0.09 -8.38 6.09
C LYS A 188 0.85 -8.94 7.28
N ILE A 189 2.02 -8.38 7.59
CA ILE A 189 2.83 -8.86 8.71
C ILE A 189 2.21 -8.52 10.07
N SER A 190 1.51 -7.38 10.18
CA SER A 190 0.79 -7.02 11.40
C SER A 190 -0.39 -7.97 11.65
N LEU A 191 -1.08 -8.40 10.60
CA LEU A 191 -2.14 -9.40 10.68
C LEU A 191 -1.59 -10.75 11.18
N LEU A 192 -0.48 -11.22 10.60
CA LEU A 192 0.16 -12.47 11.03
C LEU A 192 0.58 -12.42 12.51
N ALA A 193 1.15 -11.29 12.96
CA ALA A 193 1.52 -11.11 14.35
C ALA A 193 0.30 -11.07 15.28
N ALA A 194 -0.80 -10.41 14.88
CA ALA A 194 -2.03 -10.40 15.66
C ALA A 194 -2.63 -11.80 15.80
N ILE A 195 -2.60 -12.60 14.74
CA ILE A 195 -3.01 -14.01 14.77
C ILE A 195 -2.08 -14.82 15.71
N ALA A 196 -0.77 -14.61 15.64
CA ALA A 196 0.19 -15.30 16.50
C ALA A 196 -0.05 -15.01 17.99
N TYR A 197 -0.31 -13.75 18.36
CA TYR A 197 -0.65 -13.37 19.74
C TYR A 197 -2.00 -13.99 20.19
N TYR A 198 -2.97 -14.05 19.28
CA TYR A 198 -4.24 -14.70 19.57
C TYR A 198 -4.09 -16.23 19.74
N CYS A 199 -3.30 -16.88 18.88
CA CYS A 199 -2.99 -18.30 19.01
C CYS A 199 -2.22 -18.63 20.31
N HIS A 200 -1.36 -17.72 20.76
CA HIS A 200 -0.73 -17.84 22.06
C HIS A 200 -1.74 -17.83 23.21
N HIS A 201 -2.75 -16.96 23.15
CA HIS A 201 -3.83 -16.95 24.15
C HIS A 201 -4.65 -18.25 24.16
N LEU A 202 -4.73 -18.97 23.06
CA LEU A 202 -5.38 -20.29 22.96
C LEU A 202 -4.47 -21.45 23.39
N ASP A 203 -3.30 -21.16 23.96
CA ASP A 203 -2.27 -22.16 24.36
C ASP A 203 -1.78 -23.05 23.20
N ILE A 204 -1.99 -22.60 21.95
CA ILE A 204 -1.48 -23.32 20.76
C ILE A 204 0.05 -23.15 20.64
N ILE A 205 0.58 -22.00 21.04
CA ILE A 205 2.01 -21.70 21.00
C ILE A 205 2.58 -21.84 22.42
N PRO A 206 3.39 -22.88 22.71
CA PRO A 206 3.92 -23.15 24.04
C PRO A 206 5.17 -22.31 24.35
N LEU A 207 5.09 -20.99 24.14
CA LEU A 207 6.15 -20.03 24.45
C LEU A 207 5.65 -19.04 25.50
N PRO A 208 6.46 -18.60 26.46
CA PRO A 208 6.07 -17.51 27.35
C PRO A 208 5.87 -16.22 26.56
N GLU A 209 4.92 -15.41 26.99
CA GLU A 209 4.46 -14.19 26.33
C GLU A 209 5.62 -13.21 25.98
N ASN A 210 6.57 -13.06 26.93
CA ASN A 210 7.74 -12.20 26.74
C ASN A 210 8.67 -12.69 25.62
N GLN A 211 8.83 -14.01 25.49
CA GLN A 211 9.65 -14.60 24.44
C GLN A 211 8.97 -14.48 23.08
N LEU A 212 7.64 -14.71 23.00
CA LEU A 212 6.88 -14.53 21.75
C LEU A 212 6.97 -13.09 21.28
N PHE A 213 6.82 -12.13 22.20
CA PHE A 213 6.99 -10.71 21.89
C PHE A 213 8.37 -10.40 21.31
N LEU A 214 9.43 -10.92 21.94
CA LEU A 214 10.80 -10.73 21.47
C LEU A 214 11.02 -11.31 20.06
N VAL A 215 10.52 -12.52 19.81
CA VAL A 215 10.63 -13.17 18.50
C VAL A 215 9.93 -12.36 17.41
N ILE A 216 8.69 -11.92 17.65
CA ILE A 216 7.93 -11.11 16.68
C ILE A 216 8.63 -9.77 16.44
N MET A 217 9.13 -9.11 17.50
CA MET A 217 9.87 -7.86 17.39
C MET A 217 11.14 -8.00 16.55
N ILE A 218 11.95 -9.02 16.80
CA ILE A 218 13.18 -9.28 16.04
C ILE A 218 12.83 -9.57 14.57
N LEU A 219 11.81 -10.36 14.31
CA LEU A 219 11.34 -10.67 12.96
C LEU A 219 10.93 -9.40 12.21
N PHE A 220 10.19 -8.50 12.85
CA PHE A 220 9.76 -7.23 12.25
C PHE A 220 10.95 -6.34 11.88
N VAL A 221 11.88 -6.18 12.82
CA VAL A 221 13.10 -5.38 12.60
C VAL A 221 13.95 -6.00 11.48
N TYR A 222 14.18 -7.32 11.52
CA TYR A 222 14.95 -8.04 10.51
C TYR A 222 14.35 -7.86 9.10
N LEU A 223 13.05 -8.14 8.95
CA LEU A 223 12.37 -8.01 7.67
C LEU A 223 12.40 -6.57 7.15
N ARG A 224 12.22 -5.59 8.05
CA ARG A 224 12.26 -4.17 7.66
C ARG A 224 13.63 -3.74 7.18
N ILE A 225 14.69 -4.12 7.88
CA ILE A 225 16.07 -3.85 7.50
C ILE A 225 16.37 -4.49 6.14
N THR A 226 16.03 -5.78 5.99
CA THR A 226 16.23 -6.53 4.74
C THR A 226 15.53 -5.85 3.56
N MET A 227 14.27 -5.42 3.73
CA MET A 227 13.53 -4.71 2.68
C MET A 227 14.20 -3.39 2.29
N ILE A 228 14.72 -2.63 3.26
CA ILE A 228 15.39 -1.36 2.98
C ILE A 228 16.73 -1.58 2.26
N LEU A 229 17.52 -2.56 2.69
CA LEU A 229 18.83 -2.86 2.11
C LEU A 229 18.73 -3.45 0.70
N LEU A 230 17.79 -4.35 0.48
CA LEU A 230 17.58 -4.99 -0.82
C LEU A 230 16.68 -4.18 -1.77
N GLY A 231 16.08 -3.08 -1.31
CA GLY A 231 15.15 -2.28 -2.10
C GLY A 231 13.86 -3.01 -2.47
N LEU A 232 13.51 -4.07 -1.77
CA LEU A 232 12.30 -4.86 -2.02
C LEU A 232 11.05 -4.10 -1.53
N LYS A 233 10.00 -4.13 -2.34
CA LYS A 233 8.71 -3.50 -1.96
C LYS A 233 7.87 -4.43 -1.09
N ASP A 234 7.73 -5.68 -1.46
CA ASP A 234 6.92 -6.66 -0.73
C ASP A 234 7.44 -8.09 -1.01
N PRO A 235 8.01 -8.78 0.00
CA PRO A 235 8.50 -10.15 -0.15
C PRO A 235 7.37 -11.19 -0.19
N PHE A 236 6.13 -10.84 0.17
CA PHE A 236 4.98 -11.76 0.17
C PHE A 236 4.27 -11.88 -1.17
N VAL A 237 4.52 -10.99 -2.14
CA VAL A 237 3.88 -11.01 -3.46
C VAL A 237 3.96 -12.37 -4.16
N PRO A 238 5.13 -13.07 -4.23
CA PRO A 238 5.19 -14.37 -4.89
C PRO A 238 4.34 -15.43 -4.17
N PHE A 239 4.31 -15.40 -2.84
CA PHE A 239 3.50 -16.32 -2.04
C PHE A 239 2.00 -16.02 -2.18
N GLU A 240 1.60 -14.75 -2.14
CA GLU A 240 0.23 -14.29 -2.35
C GLU A 240 -0.29 -14.71 -3.73
N ASN A 241 0.51 -14.51 -4.78
CA ASN A 241 0.17 -14.97 -6.12
C ASN A 241 0.00 -16.48 -6.21
N ALA A 242 0.81 -17.25 -5.49
CA ALA A 242 0.68 -18.70 -5.43
C ALA A 242 -0.61 -19.12 -4.71
N VAL A 243 -0.91 -18.50 -3.57
CA VAL A 243 -2.14 -18.75 -2.79
C VAL A 243 -3.39 -18.32 -3.58
N CYS A 244 -3.37 -17.16 -4.22
CA CYS A 244 -4.47 -16.69 -5.07
C CYS A 244 -4.73 -17.66 -6.24
N LYS A 245 -3.69 -18.14 -6.90
CA LYS A 245 -3.83 -19.14 -7.96
C LYS A 245 -4.40 -20.46 -7.44
N LEU A 246 -4.03 -20.86 -6.22
CA LEU A 246 -4.51 -22.09 -5.62
C LEU A 246 -5.97 -22.00 -5.19
N LEU A 247 -6.37 -20.88 -4.53
CA LEU A 247 -7.69 -20.74 -3.91
C LEU A 247 -8.77 -20.21 -4.87
N PHE A 248 -8.42 -19.25 -5.75
CA PHE A 248 -9.40 -18.55 -6.59
C PHE A 248 -9.42 -19.00 -8.06
N GLY A 249 -8.72 -20.06 -8.39
CA GLY A 249 -8.71 -20.60 -9.74
C GLY A 249 -7.60 -19.99 -10.61
N GLY A 250 -7.35 -20.63 -11.74
CA GLY A 250 -6.20 -20.35 -12.60
C GLY A 250 -5.16 -21.46 -12.55
N THR A 251 -5.17 -22.31 -11.54
CA THR A 251 -4.36 -23.54 -11.54
C THR A 251 -4.86 -24.53 -12.56
N VAL A 252 -6.18 -24.72 -12.64
CA VAL A 252 -6.82 -25.61 -13.63
C VAL A 252 -6.59 -25.06 -15.03
N ASP A 253 -6.76 -23.76 -15.24
CA ASP A 253 -6.52 -23.10 -16.54
C ASP A 253 -5.03 -23.06 -16.90
N ALA A 254 -4.15 -22.86 -15.92
CA ALA A 254 -2.70 -22.93 -16.13
C ALA A 254 -2.23 -24.34 -16.45
N ILE A 255 -2.77 -25.38 -15.78
CA ILE A 255 -2.51 -26.79 -16.07
C ILE A 255 -3.06 -27.16 -17.47
N ARG A 256 -4.28 -26.73 -17.76
CA ARG A 256 -4.90 -26.95 -19.08
C ARG A 256 -4.10 -26.32 -20.21
N SER A 257 -3.69 -25.06 -20.06
CA SER A 257 -2.87 -24.37 -21.05
C SER A 257 -1.44 -24.94 -21.15
N ALA A 258 -0.87 -25.46 -20.06
CA ALA A 258 0.40 -26.18 -20.11
C ALA A 258 0.25 -27.53 -20.82
N PHE A 259 -0.86 -28.24 -20.62
CA PHE A 259 -1.17 -29.50 -21.31
C PHE A 259 -1.42 -29.29 -22.81
N GLU A 260 -2.15 -28.24 -23.18
CA GLU A 260 -2.37 -27.86 -24.58
C GLU A 260 -1.07 -27.48 -25.29
N ARG A 261 -0.16 -26.73 -24.62
CA ARG A 261 1.19 -26.41 -25.12
C ARG A 261 2.05 -27.68 -25.29
N SER A 262 1.99 -28.62 -24.35
CA SER A 262 2.70 -29.88 -24.45
C SER A 262 2.16 -30.73 -25.58
N ARG A 263 0.85 -30.73 -25.81
CA ARG A 263 0.19 -31.45 -26.88
C ARG A 263 0.51 -30.87 -28.28
N SER A 264 0.56 -29.55 -28.41
CA SER A 264 0.95 -28.88 -29.65
C SER A 264 2.41 -29.15 -30.00
N LYS A 265 3.33 -29.11 -29.01
CA LYS A 265 4.74 -29.47 -29.21
C LYS A 265 4.92 -30.95 -29.58
N ALA A 266 4.13 -31.86 -29.01
CA ALA A 266 4.16 -33.27 -29.36
C ALA A 266 3.62 -33.52 -30.79
N SER A 267 2.65 -32.73 -31.24
CA SER A 267 2.14 -32.78 -32.61
C SER A 267 3.11 -32.22 -33.66
N GLU A 268 3.91 -31.20 -33.28
CA GLU A 268 4.97 -30.65 -34.15
C GLU A 268 6.22 -31.53 -34.18
N ALA A 269 6.44 -32.38 -33.16
CA ALA A 269 7.58 -33.30 -33.10
C ALA A 269 7.34 -34.65 -33.81
N MET A 270 6.16 -34.90 -34.38
CA MET A 270 5.90 -36.10 -35.16
C MET A 270 6.46 -35.91 -36.57
N PRO A 271 7.48 -36.68 -37.00
CA PRO A 271 8.05 -36.56 -38.34
C PRO A 271 7.02 -36.93 -39.38
N SER A 272 6.86 -36.06 -40.38
CA SER A 272 5.97 -36.18 -41.54
C SER A 272 6.37 -37.29 -42.56
N ASN A 273 6.90 -38.43 -42.11
CA ASN A 273 7.44 -39.48 -42.96
C ASN A 273 6.58 -40.74 -43.02
N LEU A 274 5.25 -40.64 -42.90
CA LEU A 274 4.40 -41.82 -43.08
C LEU A 274 3.17 -41.56 -43.97
N SER A 275 3.30 -40.75 -45.04
CA SER A 275 2.21 -40.54 -45.98
C SER A 275 2.57 -40.85 -47.46
N ASN A 276 3.55 -41.73 -47.67
CA ASN A 276 3.85 -42.19 -49.04
C ASN A 276 4.05 -43.70 -49.08
N VAL A 277 3.02 -44.51 -48.81
CA VAL A 277 2.88 -45.87 -49.35
C VAL A 277 1.38 -46.24 -49.30
N SER A 278 0.78 -46.23 -50.40
CA SER A 278 -0.20 -47.12 -51.02
C SER A 278 -1.14 -46.35 -51.94
N GLY A 279 -0.90 -46.51 -53.08
CA GLY A 279 -1.35 -46.52 -54.34
C GLY A 279 -2.74 -47.07 -54.58
N THR A 280 -3.36 -46.46 -55.60
CA THR A 280 -4.30 -47.04 -56.57
C THR A 280 -5.40 -47.97 -56.09
N THR A 281 -6.64 -47.48 -56.11
CA THR A 281 -7.66 -48.04 -57.01
C THR A 281 -8.94 -47.20 -57.02
N SER A 282 -9.38 -46.95 -58.22
CA SER A 282 -10.63 -46.47 -58.76
C SER A 282 -11.93 -46.81 -58.03
N SER A 283 -12.87 -45.86 -57.94
CA SER A 283 -14.13 -45.90 -58.67
C SER A 283 -15.10 -44.78 -58.24
N SER A 284 -15.47 -44.03 -59.25
CA SER A 284 -16.69 -43.25 -59.47
C SER A 284 -17.92 -43.62 -58.65
N THR A 285 -18.63 -42.65 -58.16
CA THR A 285 -20.05 -42.41 -58.46
C THR A 285 -20.54 -41.05 -57.97
N ALA A 286 -21.30 -40.45 -58.82
CA ALA A 286 -21.95 -39.19 -58.90
C ALA A 286 -23.04 -38.95 -57.82
N ASN A 287 -23.31 -37.72 -57.50
CA ASN A 287 -24.51 -36.89 -57.67
C ASN A 287 -24.68 -35.88 -56.56
N MET A 288 -24.65 -34.66 -56.97
CA MET A 288 -25.76 -33.69 -57.17
C MET A 288 -26.41 -33.11 -55.85
N THR A 289 -26.29 -31.90 -55.75
CA THR A 289 -27.17 -30.70 -55.69
C THR A 289 -26.72 -29.83 -54.52
N GLY A 290 -26.55 -28.60 -54.66
CA GLY A 290 -27.01 -27.45 -55.38
C GLY A 290 -26.61 -26.17 -54.64
N ASN A 291 -26.08 -25.30 -55.37
CA ASN A 291 -26.37 -23.87 -55.47
C ASN A 291 -26.40 -23.00 -54.23
N ALA A 292 -25.54 -21.99 -54.11
CA ALA A 292 -25.74 -20.63 -54.60
C ALA A 292 -24.57 -19.72 -54.29
N ASN A 293 -24.03 -19.16 -55.31
CA ASN A 293 -23.35 -17.90 -55.55
C ASN A 293 -23.35 -16.84 -54.43
N PHE A 294 -22.20 -16.21 -54.20
CA PHE A 294 -22.04 -14.81 -54.63
C PHE A 294 -20.55 -14.44 -54.70
N SER A 295 -20.18 -13.99 -55.88
CA SER A 295 -18.88 -13.51 -56.33
C SER A 295 -18.65 -12.04 -55.88
N SER A 296 -17.38 -11.67 -55.70
CA SER A 296 -16.71 -10.55 -56.41
C SER A 296 -15.27 -10.45 -55.93
N THR A 297 -14.35 -10.85 -56.73
CA THR A 297 -13.30 -10.14 -57.47
C THR A 297 -12.78 -8.83 -56.89
N GLY A 298 -11.44 -8.78 -56.74
CA GLY A 298 -10.67 -7.54 -56.61
C GLY A 298 -9.18 -7.80 -56.37
N THR A 299 -8.48 -8.01 -57.48
CA THR A 299 -7.02 -7.99 -57.67
C THR A 299 -6.38 -6.70 -57.24
N GLY A 300 -5.10 -6.75 -56.76
CA GLY A 300 -4.24 -5.56 -56.73
C GLY A 300 -2.97 -5.72 -55.91
N THR A 301 -1.95 -6.11 -56.58
CA THR A 301 -0.50 -6.01 -56.37
C THR A 301 0.04 -4.81 -55.65
N GLY A 302 1.12 -4.98 -54.83
CA GLY A 302 2.30 -4.14 -54.96
C GLY A 302 2.86 -3.45 -53.74
N GLN A 303 4.02 -3.92 -53.31
CA GLN A 303 5.24 -3.17 -52.91
C GLN A 303 5.27 -2.28 -51.65
N SER A 304 6.13 -2.73 -50.73
CA SER A 304 7.28 -2.04 -50.04
C SER A 304 7.17 -0.56 -49.66
N GLY A 305 7.51 -0.25 -48.42
CA GLY A 305 7.99 1.06 -48.03
C GLY A 305 8.05 1.31 -46.51
N GLN A 306 9.25 1.40 -46.03
CA GLN A 306 9.71 1.84 -44.70
C GLN A 306 9.12 3.22 -44.27
N GLY A 307 9.01 3.44 -42.97
CA GLY A 307 8.99 4.80 -42.40
C GLY A 307 8.27 4.93 -41.06
N LEU A 308 9.00 4.94 -39.98
CA LEU A 308 8.71 5.64 -38.71
C LEU A 308 8.94 7.15 -38.90
N PRO A 309 8.65 8.04 -37.94
CA PRO A 309 7.56 8.21 -36.97
C PRO A 309 6.89 9.59 -37.10
N ASN A 310 5.81 9.89 -36.47
CA ASN A 310 5.66 11.22 -35.82
C ASN A 310 4.43 11.36 -34.91
N SER A 311 4.72 11.90 -33.75
CA SER A 311 3.92 12.68 -32.82
C SER A 311 2.79 13.51 -33.47
N ASN A 312 1.61 13.52 -32.87
CA ASN A 312 0.76 14.69 -32.90
C ASN A 312 0.01 14.89 -31.58
N ALA A 313 0.46 15.92 -30.91
CA ALA A 313 -0.21 16.62 -29.83
C ALA A 313 -1.46 17.33 -30.38
N ASN A 314 -2.61 17.08 -29.78
CA ASN A 314 -3.78 17.93 -29.99
C ASN A 314 -3.82 18.98 -28.88
N SER A 315 -3.43 20.19 -29.26
CA SER A 315 -3.70 21.44 -28.57
C SER A 315 -5.18 21.77 -28.68
N PHE A 316 -5.88 21.86 -27.56
CA PHE A 316 -7.19 22.50 -27.50
C PHE A 316 -7.01 23.98 -27.22
N ASN A 317 -7.35 24.78 -28.21
CA ASN A 317 -7.39 26.22 -28.24
C ASN A 317 -8.51 26.74 -27.30
N SER A 318 -8.13 27.50 -26.27
CA SER A 318 -9.06 28.35 -25.52
C SER A 318 -8.88 29.80 -25.93
N SER A 319 -9.67 30.19 -26.91
CA SER A 319 -9.91 31.60 -27.22
C SER A 319 -11.41 31.86 -27.13
N GLY A 320 -11.82 32.70 -26.17
CA GLY A 320 -13.19 33.16 -26.10
C GLY A 320 -13.71 33.31 -24.68
N LEU A 321 -13.28 34.35 -23.96
CA LEU A 321 -14.04 35.06 -22.90
C LEU A 321 -13.14 36.15 -22.28
N ARG A 322 -12.82 37.11 -23.06
CA ARG A 322 -12.49 38.46 -22.58
C ARG A 322 -13.41 39.40 -23.37
N ASP A 323 -14.44 39.90 -22.69
CA ASP A 323 -15.12 41.17 -22.97
C ASP A 323 -16.43 41.17 -22.16
N ALA A 324 -16.37 41.62 -20.93
CA ALA A 324 -17.50 42.21 -20.19
C ALA A 324 -17.06 42.60 -18.76
N ALA A 325 -16.18 43.55 -18.63
CA ALA A 325 -16.04 44.35 -17.40
C ALA A 325 -15.21 45.59 -17.67
N ASN A 326 -15.78 46.49 -18.50
CA ASN A 326 -15.32 47.85 -18.53
C ASN A 326 -16.46 48.75 -19.00
N ARG A 327 -17.29 49.20 -18.08
CA ARG A 327 -18.12 50.44 -18.14
C ARG A 327 -18.81 50.65 -16.80
N GLN A 328 -18.28 51.62 -16.07
CA GLN A 328 -19.02 52.69 -15.38
C GLN A 328 -18.28 53.13 -14.11
N THR A 329 -17.46 54.10 -14.25
CA THR A 329 -17.45 55.30 -13.42
C THR A 329 -18.03 56.40 -14.28
N PRO A 330 -18.71 57.46 -13.75
CA PRO A 330 -18.12 58.38 -12.80
C PRO A 330 -19.11 59.07 -11.81
N SER A 331 -18.50 59.84 -10.93
CA SER A 331 -18.92 61.18 -10.45
C SER A 331 -19.72 61.31 -9.16
N SER A 332 -19.02 61.84 -8.18
CA SER A 332 -19.22 63.13 -7.52
C SER A 332 -20.34 63.27 -6.47
N GLY A 333 -19.93 63.86 -5.34
CA GLY A 333 -20.84 64.66 -4.51
C GLY A 333 -20.59 64.45 -3.00
N ASP A 334 -19.64 65.10 -2.45
CA ASP A 334 -19.66 66.19 -1.48
C ASP A 334 -20.85 66.29 -0.50
N LYS A 335 -20.48 66.40 0.79
CA LYS A 335 -21.02 67.15 1.94
C LYS A 335 -21.21 66.29 3.19
N LYS A 336 -20.36 66.47 4.19
CA LYS A 336 -20.33 67.44 5.30
C LYS A 336 -21.47 67.30 6.32
N ARG A 337 -21.03 67.17 7.61
CA ARG A 337 -21.71 67.51 8.88
C ARG A 337 -22.77 66.49 9.34
N ASP A 338 -22.77 65.99 10.55
CA ASP A 338 -22.39 66.55 11.86
C ASP A 338 -21.73 65.44 12.71
#